data_3fe463abd250ea22106a6f73599e3aa8
#
_entry.id   3fe463abd250ea22106a6f73599e3aa8
#
_cell.length_a   1.000
_cell.length_b   1.000
_cell.length_c   1.000
_cell.angle_alpha   90.00
_cell.angle_beta   90.00
_cell.angle_gamma   90.00
#
_symmetry.space_group_name_H-M   'P 1'
#
loop_
_entity.id
_entity.type
_entity.pdbx_description
1 polymer ?
#
loop_
_entity_poly.entity_id
_entity_poly.type
_entity_poly.pdbx_seq_one_letter_code
_entity_poly.pdbx_strand_id
1 'polypeptide(L)'
;MPATQEIHYFDTKHGFYDKNETLYRRLGYVEQRLAKAEAASPENVASIVELRDQIEMLIDADSDDAYRAFFERFGNGYKVCGEKTPNYSVLPQTAFDEMARVYPDTRMMFILRNPVDRFWSQFRFHADRAEKSGRRLSRFTDPFAALRRGSFAVKSDYPAVLRKMLLATGRDRCFIEYYERITNLPDAVRALFEFLNLRPIPTQELETWQARKVNTSPAMEMPEKLRRAAVQELRPVYDYVFSHMAGEPPAQWLQDYNTALPD
;
A
#
# COMPACT_ATOMS: atom_id res chain seq x y z
N MET A 1 -11.54 3.40 10.50
CA MET A 1 -10.38 3.98 9.77
C MET A 1 -10.84 5.25 9.10
N PRO A 2 -10.01 6.29 9.05
CA PRO A 2 -10.33 7.47 8.26
C PRO A 2 -10.72 7.08 6.84
N ALA A 3 -11.69 7.78 6.24
CA ALA A 3 -12.12 7.52 4.87
C ALA A 3 -11.01 7.83 3.85
N THR A 4 -10.05 8.67 4.22
CA THR A 4 -8.86 9.00 3.43
C THR A 4 -7.77 7.95 3.70
N GLN A 5 -7.48 7.09 2.73
CA GLN A 5 -6.56 5.95 2.93
C GLN A 5 -5.09 6.32 2.78
N GLU A 6 -4.73 7.15 1.81
CA GLU A 6 -3.34 7.57 1.55
C GLU A 6 -3.19 9.03 1.95
N ILE A 7 -2.52 9.26 3.09
CA ILE A 7 -2.35 10.59 3.68
C ILE A 7 -1.19 11.33 3.04
N HIS A 8 -0.12 10.61 2.67
CA HIS A 8 1.06 11.20 2.03
C HIS A 8 1.78 12.25 2.89
N TYR A 9 1.71 12.14 4.23
CA TYR A 9 2.37 13.08 5.12
C TYR A 9 3.89 12.96 5.07
N PHE A 10 4.44 11.77 5.30
CA PHE A 10 5.90 11.57 5.37
C PHE A 10 6.58 11.69 4.02
N ASP A 11 6.00 11.22 2.93
CA ASP A 11 6.61 11.38 1.61
C ASP A 11 6.57 12.83 1.13
N THR A 12 5.58 13.62 1.54
CA THR A 12 5.56 15.08 1.32
C THR A 12 6.62 15.77 2.18
N LYS A 13 6.70 15.45 3.48
CA LYS A 13 7.67 16.02 4.42
C LYS A 13 9.12 15.80 3.96
N HIS A 14 9.38 14.64 3.32
CA HIS A 14 10.70 14.29 2.79
C HIS A 14 10.89 14.66 1.30
N GLY A 15 9.99 15.41 0.68
CA GLY A 15 10.13 15.91 -0.68
C GLY A 15 9.94 14.89 -1.80
N PHE A 16 9.34 13.73 -1.52
CA PHE A 16 9.07 12.67 -2.52
C PHE A 16 7.70 12.82 -3.19
N TYR A 17 6.82 13.61 -2.63
CA TYR A 17 5.45 13.76 -3.07
C TYR A 17 4.89 15.13 -2.70
N ASP A 18 4.03 15.68 -3.53
CA ASP A 18 3.22 16.84 -3.17
C ASP A 18 1.80 16.38 -2.81
N LYS A 19 1.53 16.28 -1.50
CA LYS A 19 0.20 15.88 -1.01
C LYS A 19 -0.87 16.90 -1.42
N ASN A 20 -0.52 18.18 -1.45
CA ASN A 20 -1.49 19.24 -1.61
C ASN A 20 -2.13 19.20 -3.00
N GLU A 21 -1.37 18.99 -4.09
CA GLU A 21 -1.94 18.81 -5.42
C GLU A 21 -3.02 17.72 -5.44
N THR A 22 -2.75 16.59 -4.80
CA THR A 22 -3.70 15.47 -4.74
C THR A 22 -4.88 15.77 -3.82
N LEU A 23 -4.64 16.36 -2.63
CA LEU A 23 -5.68 16.67 -1.66
C LEU A 23 -6.64 17.77 -2.19
N TYR A 24 -6.13 18.83 -2.80
CA TYR A 24 -6.98 19.86 -3.41
C TYR A 24 -7.86 19.29 -4.53
N ARG A 25 -7.32 18.41 -5.37
CA ARG A 25 -8.13 17.74 -6.40
C ARG A 25 -9.21 16.83 -5.79
N ARG A 26 -8.88 16.11 -4.70
CA ARG A 26 -9.85 15.29 -3.97
C ARG A 26 -10.91 16.15 -3.29
N LEU A 27 -10.52 17.27 -2.71
CA LEU A 27 -11.44 18.23 -2.08
C LEU A 27 -12.48 18.72 -3.09
N GLY A 28 -12.06 19.20 -4.25
CA GLY A 28 -12.98 19.63 -5.31
C GLY A 28 -13.95 18.53 -5.77
N TYR A 29 -13.50 17.28 -5.83
CA TYR A 29 -14.40 16.16 -6.13
C TYR A 29 -15.41 15.88 -4.99
N VAL A 30 -14.98 15.99 -3.73
CA VAL A 30 -15.86 15.77 -2.56
C VAL A 30 -16.88 16.89 -2.47
N GLU A 31 -16.52 18.15 -2.72
CA GLU A 31 -17.44 19.29 -2.76
C GLU A 31 -18.54 19.10 -3.83
N GLN A 32 -18.16 18.64 -5.03
CA GLN A 32 -19.14 18.32 -6.07
C GLN A 32 -20.09 17.18 -5.65
N ARG A 33 -19.59 16.17 -4.93
CA ARG A 33 -20.42 15.10 -4.39
C ARG A 33 -21.35 15.61 -3.29
N LEU A 34 -20.86 16.50 -2.43
CA LEU A 34 -21.65 17.10 -1.36
C LEU A 34 -22.84 17.87 -1.93
N ALA A 35 -22.59 18.76 -2.88
CA ALA A 35 -23.66 19.52 -3.55
C ALA A 35 -24.73 18.60 -4.21
N LYS A 36 -24.32 17.48 -4.80
CA LYS A 36 -25.25 16.51 -5.36
C LYS A 36 -26.03 15.74 -4.26
N ALA A 37 -25.37 15.39 -3.15
CA ALA A 37 -26.01 14.67 -2.07
C ALA A 37 -27.02 15.53 -1.31
N GLU A 38 -26.74 16.80 -1.10
CA GLU A 38 -27.68 17.76 -0.51
C GLU A 38 -28.98 17.88 -1.32
N ALA A 39 -28.90 17.74 -2.66
CA ALA A 39 -30.06 17.81 -3.55
C ALA A 39 -30.84 16.49 -3.70
N ALA A 40 -30.19 15.32 -3.58
CA ALA A 40 -30.75 14.05 -3.99
C ALA A 40 -30.66 12.92 -2.96
N SER A 41 -29.74 12.99 -1.98
CA SER A 41 -29.45 11.88 -1.05
C SER A 41 -28.98 12.40 0.32
N PRO A 42 -29.87 13.05 1.11
CA PRO A 42 -29.50 13.69 2.37
C PRO A 42 -28.86 12.73 3.41
N GLU A 43 -29.16 11.45 3.34
CA GLU A 43 -28.59 10.40 4.21
C GLU A 43 -27.08 10.22 4.05
N ASN A 44 -26.52 10.61 2.90
CA ASN A 44 -25.08 10.51 2.61
C ASN A 44 -24.29 11.78 2.98
N VAL A 45 -24.97 12.89 3.29
CA VAL A 45 -24.33 14.19 3.54
C VAL A 45 -23.32 14.11 4.67
N ALA A 46 -23.68 13.53 5.81
CA ALA A 46 -22.81 13.47 6.99
C ALA A 46 -21.46 12.78 6.70
N SER A 47 -21.47 11.66 5.98
CA SER A 47 -20.26 10.93 5.63
C SER A 47 -19.37 11.67 4.61
N ILE A 48 -19.99 12.45 3.73
CA ILE A 48 -19.28 13.27 2.75
C ILE A 48 -18.65 14.51 3.43
N VAL A 49 -19.37 15.12 4.37
CA VAL A 49 -18.85 16.22 5.20
C VAL A 49 -17.65 15.74 6.01
N GLU A 50 -17.75 14.59 6.69
CA GLU A 50 -16.62 14.03 7.42
C GLU A 50 -15.39 13.81 6.51
N LEU A 51 -15.58 13.29 5.30
CA LEU A 51 -14.49 13.10 4.34
C LEU A 51 -13.89 14.44 3.90
N ARG A 52 -14.70 15.48 3.69
CA ARG A 52 -14.23 16.83 3.40
C ARG A 52 -13.35 17.35 4.53
N ASP A 53 -13.85 17.29 5.77
CA ASP A 53 -13.13 17.77 6.96
C ASP A 53 -11.80 17.04 7.17
N GLN A 54 -11.75 15.73 6.87
CA GLN A 54 -10.50 14.96 6.88
C GLN A 54 -9.51 15.50 5.86
N ILE A 55 -9.95 15.81 4.64
CA ILE A 55 -9.08 16.30 3.56
C ILE A 55 -8.57 17.70 3.89
N GLU A 56 -9.42 18.61 4.36
CA GLU A 56 -9.04 19.95 4.77
C GLU A 56 -7.98 19.92 5.87
N MET A 57 -8.21 19.13 6.92
CA MET A 57 -7.23 18.99 8.00
C MET A 57 -5.89 18.42 7.53
N LEU A 58 -5.88 17.52 6.54
CA LEU A 58 -4.65 16.97 5.98
C LEU A 58 -3.91 17.96 5.06
N ILE A 59 -4.62 18.87 4.39
CA ILE A 59 -4.00 19.96 3.63
C ILE A 59 -3.17 20.84 4.57
N ASP A 60 -3.73 21.17 5.73
CA ASP A 60 -3.10 22.02 6.73
C ASP A 60 -2.08 21.30 7.62
N ALA A 61 -1.98 19.96 7.53
CA ALA A 61 -1.06 19.18 8.33
C ALA A 61 0.39 19.29 7.80
N ASP A 62 1.13 20.27 8.31
CA ASP A 62 2.53 20.56 7.99
C ASP A 62 3.52 20.19 9.09
N SER A 63 3.04 19.69 10.24
CA SER A 63 3.83 19.31 11.41
C SER A 63 3.39 17.95 11.97
N ASP A 64 4.28 17.32 12.77
CA ASP A 64 3.98 16.06 13.45
C ASP A 64 2.81 16.22 14.45
N ASP A 65 2.66 17.40 15.05
CA ASP A 65 1.53 17.71 15.93
C ASP A 65 0.20 17.78 15.16
N ALA A 66 0.20 18.43 14.00
CA ALA A 66 -0.99 18.47 13.15
C ALA A 66 -1.35 17.07 12.60
N TYR A 67 -0.35 16.26 12.25
CA TYR A 67 -0.55 14.87 11.86
C TYR A 67 -1.12 14.02 13.00
N ARG A 68 -0.64 14.20 14.25
CA ARG A 68 -1.21 13.55 15.44
C ARG A 68 -2.65 13.99 15.69
N ALA A 69 -2.92 15.30 15.65
CA ALA A 69 -4.24 15.85 15.84
C ALA A 69 -5.30 15.28 14.87
N PHE A 70 -4.88 14.96 13.64
CA PHE A 70 -5.74 14.28 12.68
C PHE A 70 -6.22 12.91 13.20
N PHE A 71 -5.29 12.07 13.70
CA PHE A 71 -5.67 10.76 14.23
C PHE A 71 -6.43 10.87 15.57
N GLU A 72 -6.11 11.84 16.40
CA GLU A 72 -6.86 12.10 17.63
C GLU A 72 -8.31 12.48 17.35
N ARG A 73 -8.55 13.31 16.33
CA ARG A 73 -9.90 13.73 15.93
C ARG A 73 -10.69 12.60 15.27
N PHE A 74 -10.15 11.99 14.25
CA PHE A 74 -10.87 11.01 13.41
C PHE A 74 -10.66 9.56 13.85
N GLY A 75 -9.73 9.31 14.74
CA GLY A 75 -9.46 8.01 15.37
C GLY A 75 -10.13 7.82 16.72
N ASN A 76 -10.75 8.84 17.27
CA ASN A 76 -11.40 8.76 18.58
C ASN A 76 -12.48 7.68 18.61
N GLY A 77 -12.46 6.85 19.66
CA GLY A 77 -13.37 5.69 19.80
C GLY A 77 -12.89 4.40 19.11
N TYR A 78 -11.81 4.44 18.33
CA TYR A 78 -11.19 3.25 17.76
C TYR A 78 -9.99 2.79 18.58
N LYS A 79 -9.85 1.47 18.78
CA LYS A 79 -8.72 0.89 19.51
C LYS A 79 -7.41 1.05 18.75
N VAL A 80 -7.47 1.03 17.42
CA VAL A 80 -6.32 1.18 16.52
C VAL A 80 -6.72 2.07 15.35
N CYS A 81 -5.88 3.05 15.06
CA CYS A 81 -5.96 3.89 13.87
C CYS A 81 -4.67 3.83 13.08
N GLY A 82 -4.74 4.06 11.79
CA GLY A 82 -3.56 4.08 10.94
C GLY A 82 -3.87 4.48 9.51
N GLU A 83 -2.82 4.61 8.73
CA GLU A 83 -2.89 4.90 7.30
C GLU A 83 -2.21 3.81 6.46
N LYS A 84 -2.51 3.81 5.19
CA LYS A 84 -1.86 2.96 4.20
C LYS A 84 -1.36 3.84 3.06
N THR A 85 -0.07 4.14 3.03
CA THR A 85 0.59 4.93 1.98
C THR A 85 1.72 4.11 1.34
N PRO A 86 1.47 3.42 0.21
CA PRO A 86 2.47 2.54 -0.41
C PRO A 86 3.77 3.24 -0.82
N ASN A 87 3.72 4.55 -1.06
CA ASN A 87 4.90 5.35 -1.38
C ASN A 87 5.93 5.43 -0.24
N TYR A 88 5.54 5.19 1.01
CA TYR A 88 6.48 5.21 2.13
C TYR A 88 7.59 4.16 1.99
N SER A 89 7.38 3.11 1.23
CA SER A 89 8.39 2.08 0.96
C SER A 89 9.70 2.63 0.38
N VAL A 90 9.66 3.73 -0.38
CA VAL A 90 10.84 4.32 -1.03
C VAL A 90 11.53 5.39 -0.18
N LEU A 91 10.98 5.74 0.97
CA LEU A 91 11.52 6.78 1.83
C LEU A 91 12.86 6.37 2.49
N PRO A 92 13.70 7.34 2.89
CA PRO A 92 14.95 7.09 3.60
C PRO A 92 14.70 6.56 5.03
N GLN A 93 15.76 6.04 5.66
CA GLN A 93 15.71 5.56 7.05
C GLN A 93 15.15 6.61 8.01
N THR A 94 15.57 7.87 7.86
CA THR A 94 15.13 8.98 8.70
C THR A 94 13.61 9.14 8.75
N ALA A 95 12.91 8.90 7.63
CA ALA A 95 11.45 8.93 7.58
C ALA A 95 10.83 7.79 8.41
N PHE A 96 11.40 6.58 8.35
CA PHE A 96 10.95 5.46 9.18
C PHE A 96 11.18 5.71 10.67
N ASP A 97 12.32 6.32 11.02
CA ASP A 97 12.62 6.71 12.40
C ASP A 97 11.64 7.78 12.91
N GLU A 98 11.24 8.72 12.07
CA GLU A 98 10.21 9.71 12.39
C GLU A 98 8.84 9.05 12.58
N MET A 99 8.41 8.18 11.65
CA MET A 99 7.17 7.41 11.79
C MET A 99 7.12 6.65 13.12
N ALA A 100 8.24 6.03 13.51
CA ALA A 100 8.34 5.26 14.76
C ALA A 100 8.21 6.14 16.02
N ARG A 101 8.51 7.44 15.91
CA ARG A 101 8.45 8.41 17.02
C ARG A 101 7.13 9.18 17.13
N VAL A 102 6.28 9.14 16.10
CA VAL A 102 4.99 9.88 16.12
C VAL A 102 4.14 9.45 17.33
N TYR A 103 4.09 8.15 17.60
CA TYR A 103 3.47 7.59 18.79
C TYR A 103 4.38 6.51 19.40
N PRO A 104 4.41 6.39 20.74
CA PRO A 104 5.28 5.42 21.43
C PRO A 104 5.02 3.96 21.01
N ASP A 105 3.79 3.63 20.65
CA ASP A 105 3.32 2.31 20.26
C ASP A 105 3.08 2.15 18.76
N THR A 106 3.66 3.05 17.94
CA THR A 106 3.58 2.95 16.48
C THR A 106 4.01 1.56 16.02
N ARG A 107 3.16 0.92 15.23
CA ARG A 107 3.40 -0.39 14.60
C ARG A 107 3.46 -0.23 13.10
N MET A 108 4.38 -0.91 12.47
CA MET A 108 4.54 -0.88 11.02
C MET A 108 4.10 -2.21 10.42
N MET A 109 3.38 -2.12 9.30
CA MET A 109 2.91 -3.29 8.56
C MET A 109 3.44 -3.26 7.14
N PHE A 110 3.96 -4.39 6.66
CA PHE A 110 4.39 -4.53 5.28
C PHE A 110 3.86 -5.83 4.70
N ILE A 111 2.98 -5.71 3.71
CA ILE A 111 2.40 -6.85 3.01
C ILE A 111 3.17 -7.05 1.71
N LEU A 112 3.88 -8.18 1.65
CA LEU A 112 4.72 -8.58 0.53
C LEU A 112 3.86 -9.21 -0.55
N ARG A 113 3.78 -8.61 -1.71
CA ARG A 113 3.20 -9.24 -2.90
C ARG A 113 4.28 -9.88 -3.74
N ASN A 114 3.98 -10.98 -4.45
CA ASN A 114 4.93 -11.54 -5.43
C ASN A 114 5.55 -10.40 -6.26
N PRO A 115 6.88 -10.21 -6.25
CA PRO A 115 7.52 -9.03 -6.81
C PRO A 115 7.29 -8.89 -8.32
N VAL A 116 7.16 -10.00 -9.04
CA VAL A 116 6.84 -10.01 -10.49
C VAL A 116 5.38 -9.56 -10.71
N ASP A 117 4.43 -10.10 -9.94
CA ASP A 117 3.02 -9.71 -10.05
C ASP A 117 2.80 -8.27 -9.59
N ARG A 118 3.58 -7.78 -8.61
CA ARG A 118 3.58 -6.38 -8.21
C ARG A 118 4.06 -5.49 -9.35
N PHE A 119 5.20 -5.84 -9.99
CA PHE A 119 5.73 -5.14 -11.15
C PHE A 119 4.69 -5.08 -12.26
N TRP A 120 4.10 -6.22 -12.64
CA TRP A 120 3.12 -6.30 -13.72
C TRP A 120 1.85 -5.50 -13.42
N SER A 121 1.36 -5.57 -12.20
CA SER A 121 0.19 -4.79 -11.76
C SER A 121 0.45 -3.29 -11.85
N GLN A 122 1.62 -2.83 -11.42
CA GLN A 122 2.00 -1.42 -11.49
C GLN A 122 2.17 -0.96 -12.95
N PHE A 123 2.81 -1.77 -13.79
CA PHE A 123 2.95 -1.47 -15.21
C PHE A 123 1.59 -1.28 -15.88
N ARG A 124 0.66 -2.23 -15.70
CA ARG A 124 -0.69 -2.15 -16.26
C ARG A 124 -1.46 -0.91 -15.78
N PHE A 125 -1.38 -0.61 -14.50
CA PHE A 125 -2.01 0.58 -13.93
C PHE A 125 -1.54 1.88 -14.60
N HIS A 126 -0.24 2.00 -14.83
CA HIS A 126 0.31 3.18 -15.49
C HIS A 126 0.02 3.21 -16.99
N ALA A 127 0.00 2.06 -17.66
CA ALA A 127 -0.35 1.95 -19.08
C ALA A 127 -1.82 2.37 -19.32
N ASP A 128 -2.76 1.83 -18.56
CA ASP A 128 -4.18 2.19 -18.62
C ASP A 128 -4.40 3.70 -18.37
N ARG A 129 -3.71 4.25 -17.38
CA ARG A 129 -3.81 5.67 -17.05
C ARG A 129 -3.21 6.57 -18.14
N ALA A 130 -2.12 6.15 -18.77
CA ALA A 130 -1.51 6.87 -19.88
C ALA A 130 -2.43 6.86 -21.11
N GLU A 131 -3.05 5.73 -21.41
CA GLU A 131 -4.02 5.59 -22.50
C GLU A 131 -5.23 6.51 -22.28
N LYS A 132 -5.85 6.45 -21.10
CA LYS A 132 -7.01 7.31 -20.73
C LYS A 132 -6.70 8.81 -20.77
N SER A 133 -5.45 9.20 -20.50
CA SER A 133 -5.02 10.60 -20.53
C SER A 133 -4.53 11.07 -21.90
N GLY A 134 -4.51 10.22 -22.92
CA GLY A 134 -3.96 10.51 -24.24
C GLY A 134 -2.42 10.71 -24.25
N ARG A 135 -1.74 10.44 -23.14
CA ARG A 135 -0.28 10.59 -23.01
C ARG A 135 0.42 9.29 -23.39
N ARG A 136 0.86 9.18 -24.63
CA ARG A 136 1.77 8.10 -25.07
C ARG A 136 3.17 8.33 -24.50
N LEU A 137 3.40 7.96 -23.26
CA LEU A 137 4.74 7.94 -22.68
C LEU A 137 5.36 6.56 -23.00
N SER A 138 6.43 6.54 -23.79
CA SER A 138 7.15 5.32 -24.21
C SER A 138 7.51 4.38 -23.06
N ARG A 139 7.71 4.92 -21.86
CA ARG A 139 7.97 4.13 -20.61
C ARG A 139 6.82 3.23 -20.16
N PHE A 140 5.61 3.44 -20.68
CA PHE A 140 4.42 2.64 -20.32
C PHE A 140 3.93 1.77 -21.48
N THR A 141 4.60 1.80 -22.64
CA THR A 141 4.27 0.98 -23.81
C THR A 141 5.18 -0.21 -23.99
N ASP A 142 6.40 -0.18 -23.42
CA ASP A 142 7.35 -1.29 -23.43
C ASP A 142 7.63 -1.80 -22.00
N PRO A 143 7.08 -2.96 -21.62
CA PRO A 143 7.28 -3.50 -20.28
C PRO A 143 8.71 -3.98 -20.00
N PHE A 144 9.47 -4.38 -21.02
CA PHE A 144 10.89 -4.71 -20.86
C PHE A 144 11.73 -3.46 -20.57
N ALA A 145 11.44 -2.35 -21.22
CA ALA A 145 12.10 -1.08 -20.91
C ALA A 145 11.69 -0.57 -19.52
N ALA A 146 10.45 -0.78 -19.10
CA ALA A 146 9.98 -0.46 -17.75
C ALA A 146 10.72 -1.28 -16.69
N LEU A 147 10.90 -2.57 -16.89
CA LEU A 147 11.65 -3.46 -15.99
C LEU A 147 13.09 -2.96 -15.79
N ARG A 148 13.80 -2.66 -16.86
CA ARG A 148 15.21 -2.20 -16.82
C ARG A 148 15.41 -0.82 -16.21
N ARG A 149 14.40 0.02 -16.17
CA ARG A 149 14.51 1.43 -15.70
C ARG A 149 14.53 1.62 -14.18
N GLY A 150 14.57 0.58 -13.39
CA GLY A 150 14.72 0.67 -11.93
C GLY A 150 13.54 1.32 -11.16
N SER A 151 12.76 2.22 -11.78
CA SER A 151 11.64 2.89 -11.11
C SER A 151 10.55 1.95 -10.61
N PHE A 152 10.41 0.80 -11.25
CA PHE A 152 9.53 -0.27 -10.80
C PHE A 152 10.21 -1.20 -9.80
N ALA A 153 11.53 -1.39 -9.93
CA ALA A 153 12.34 -2.22 -9.03
C ALA A 153 12.42 -1.61 -7.63
N VAL A 154 12.57 -0.27 -7.51
CA VAL A 154 12.66 0.44 -6.22
C VAL A 154 11.49 0.11 -5.29
N LYS A 155 10.28 0.00 -5.83
CA LYS A 155 9.10 -0.39 -5.03
C LYS A 155 9.04 -1.89 -4.70
N SER A 156 9.87 -2.71 -5.33
CA SER A 156 10.06 -4.13 -5.02
C SER A 156 11.31 -4.38 -4.17
N ASP A 157 12.04 -3.36 -3.76
CA ASP A 157 13.19 -3.50 -2.86
C ASP A 157 12.73 -3.80 -1.43
N TYR A 158 12.14 -4.98 -1.27
CA TYR A 158 11.67 -5.48 0.03
C TYR A 158 12.81 -5.56 1.07
N PRO A 159 14.03 -6.00 0.70
CA PRO A 159 15.16 -5.98 1.62
C PRO A 159 15.40 -4.61 2.27
N ALA A 160 15.38 -3.54 1.48
CA ALA A 160 15.57 -2.19 1.99
C ALA A 160 14.43 -1.74 2.90
N VAL A 161 13.18 -2.02 2.53
CA VAL A 161 11.99 -1.66 3.35
C VAL A 161 12.01 -2.40 4.68
N LEU A 162 12.20 -3.72 4.65
CA LEU A 162 12.22 -4.56 5.85
C LEU A 162 13.32 -4.12 6.83
N ARG A 163 14.53 -3.84 6.31
CA ARG A 163 15.63 -3.34 7.12
C ARG A 163 15.28 -2.02 7.79
N LYS A 164 14.71 -1.07 7.05
CA LYS A 164 14.31 0.25 7.57
C LYS A 164 13.25 0.12 8.68
N MET A 165 12.23 -0.70 8.47
CA MET A 165 11.19 -0.94 9.47
C MET A 165 11.76 -1.55 10.75
N LEU A 166 12.57 -2.62 10.61
CA LEU A 166 13.17 -3.33 11.74
C LEU A 166 14.13 -2.44 12.55
N LEU A 167 14.90 -1.59 11.87
CA LEU A 167 15.79 -0.63 12.55
C LEU A 167 15.01 0.44 13.30
N ALA A 168 13.90 0.93 12.73
CA ALA A 168 13.11 2.01 13.33
C ALA A 168 12.27 1.56 14.53
N THR A 169 11.70 0.35 14.49
CA THR A 169 10.71 -0.09 15.52
C THR A 169 11.09 -1.38 16.25
N GLY A 170 12.04 -2.15 15.74
CA GLY A 170 12.29 -3.51 16.23
C GLY A 170 11.27 -4.52 15.69
N ARG A 171 11.57 -5.82 15.88
CA ARG A 171 10.76 -6.93 15.32
C ARG A 171 9.33 -6.97 15.88
N ASP A 172 9.17 -6.70 17.16
CA ASP A 172 7.90 -6.86 17.88
C ASP A 172 6.84 -5.82 17.43
N ARG A 173 7.27 -4.72 16.83
CA ARG A 173 6.39 -3.70 16.28
C ARG A 173 6.27 -3.74 14.75
N CYS A 174 6.74 -4.82 14.11
CA CYS A 174 6.64 -5.03 12.68
C CYS A 174 5.77 -6.25 12.36
N PHE A 175 4.69 -6.04 11.60
CA PHE A 175 3.93 -7.13 10.98
C PHE A 175 4.34 -7.26 9.51
N ILE A 176 4.82 -8.44 9.14
CA ILE A 176 5.29 -8.72 7.79
C ILE A 176 4.63 -10.02 7.34
N GLU A 177 3.87 -9.99 6.25
CA GLU A 177 3.15 -11.16 5.76
C GLU A 177 3.02 -11.12 4.23
N TYR A 178 2.81 -12.27 3.62
CA TYR A 178 2.54 -12.38 2.20
C TYR A 178 1.11 -11.95 1.85
N TYR A 179 0.97 -11.18 0.77
CA TYR A 179 -0.33 -10.74 0.27
C TYR A 179 -1.26 -11.91 -0.03
N GLU A 180 -0.72 -12.96 -0.64
CA GLU A 180 -1.46 -14.16 -1.01
C GLU A 180 -1.99 -14.92 0.22
N ARG A 181 -1.29 -14.84 1.36
CA ARG A 181 -1.76 -15.43 2.62
C ARG A 181 -2.83 -14.57 3.27
N ILE A 182 -2.63 -13.26 3.35
CA ILE A 182 -3.65 -12.33 3.90
C ILE A 182 -4.96 -12.41 3.12
N THR A 183 -4.90 -12.57 1.80
CA THR A 183 -6.10 -12.62 0.96
C THR A 183 -6.82 -13.96 0.93
N ASN A 184 -6.13 -15.06 1.22
CA ASN A 184 -6.68 -16.40 1.04
C ASN A 184 -6.74 -17.25 2.32
N LEU A 185 -5.98 -16.89 3.36
CA LEU A 185 -5.87 -17.68 4.58
C LEU A 185 -6.42 -16.92 5.78
N PRO A 186 -7.47 -17.42 6.44
CA PRO A 186 -8.02 -16.81 7.66
C PRO A 186 -6.99 -16.61 8.77
N ASP A 187 -6.05 -17.54 8.93
CA ASP A 187 -5.05 -17.47 10.00
C ASP A 187 -4.07 -16.31 9.86
N ALA A 188 -3.72 -15.92 8.63
CA ALA A 188 -2.88 -14.75 8.40
C ALA A 188 -3.57 -13.44 8.85
N VAL A 189 -4.89 -13.35 8.66
CA VAL A 189 -5.67 -12.21 9.15
C VAL A 189 -5.84 -12.28 10.66
N ARG A 190 -6.01 -13.47 11.26
CA ARG A 190 -6.05 -13.62 12.73
C ARG A 190 -4.74 -13.17 13.36
N ALA A 191 -3.60 -13.57 12.79
CA ALA A 191 -2.28 -13.11 13.25
C ALA A 191 -2.15 -11.57 13.18
N LEU A 192 -2.71 -10.92 12.17
CA LEU A 192 -2.78 -9.46 12.11
C LEU A 192 -3.62 -8.88 13.25
N PHE A 193 -4.78 -9.47 13.57
CA PHE A 193 -5.64 -9.01 14.66
C PHE A 193 -4.94 -9.17 16.02
N GLU A 194 -4.25 -10.28 16.24
CA GLU A 194 -3.42 -10.51 17.44
C GLU A 194 -2.29 -9.48 17.53
N PHE A 195 -1.56 -9.26 16.44
CA PHE A 195 -0.51 -8.24 16.38
C PHE A 195 -1.03 -6.85 16.75
N LEU A 196 -2.22 -6.50 16.30
CA LEU A 196 -2.88 -5.23 16.63
C LEU A 196 -3.60 -5.24 17.98
N ASN A 197 -3.54 -6.35 18.72
CA ASN A 197 -4.26 -6.54 19.98
C ASN A 197 -5.78 -6.27 19.84
N LEU A 198 -6.36 -6.68 18.71
CA LEU A 198 -7.78 -6.59 18.42
C LEU A 198 -8.50 -7.88 18.83
N ARG A 199 -9.83 -7.78 19.02
CA ARG A 199 -10.64 -8.97 19.25
C ARG A 199 -10.62 -9.87 18.01
N PRO A 200 -10.58 -11.21 18.18
CA PRO A 200 -10.69 -12.13 17.05
C PRO A 200 -11.95 -11.85 16.22
N ILE A 201 -11.81 -11.95 14.92
CA ILE A 201 -12.93 -11.84 13.97
C ILE A 201 -13.56 -13.22 13.77
N PRO A 202 -14.90 -13.36 13.74
CA PRO A 202 -15.57 -14.60 13.42
C PRO A 202 -15.18 -15.12 12.03
N THR A 203 -14.99 -16.44 11.90
CA THR A 203 -14.55 -17.08 10.65
C THR A 203 -15.46 -16.71 9.47
N GLN A 204 -16.77 -16.76 9.65
CA GLN A 204 -17.76 -16.46 8.61
C GLN A 204 -17.65 -15.00 8.10
N GLU A 205 -17.38 -14.05 8.99
CA GLU A 205 -17.18 -12.65 8.61
C GLU A 205 -15.89 -12.49 7.82
N LEU A 206 -14.82 -13.18 8.24
CA LEU A 206 -13.53 -13.18 7.58
C LEU A 206 -13.61 -13.74 6.16
N GLU A 207 -14.27 -14.88 5.99
CA GLU A 207 -14.53 -15.50 4.67
C GLU A 207 -15.31 -14.56 3.76
N THR A 208 -16.31 -13.85 4.31
CA THR A 208 -17.07 -12.84 3.56
C THR A 208 -16.19 -11.67 3.09
N TRP A 209 -15.24 -11.24 3.92
CA TRP A 209 -14.30 -10.19 3.53
C TRP A 209 -13.31 -10.65 2.46
N GLN A 210 -12.77 -11.84 2.60
CA GLN A 210 -11.83 -12.43 1.64
C GLN A 210 -12.48 -12.71 0.27
N ALA A 211 -13.77 -13.06 0.25
CA ALA A 211 -14.52 -13.25 -0.99
C ALA A 211 -14.77 -11.94 -1.79
N ARG A 212 -14.63 -10.78 -1.16
CA ARG A 212 -14.81 -9.48 -1.82
C ARG A 212 -13.60 -9.16 -2.70
N LYS A 213 -13.74 -9.33 -4.00
CA LYS A 213 -12.73 -8.84 -4.96
C LYS A 213 -12.78 -7.32 -5.05
N VAL A 214 -11.75 -6.65 -4.55
CA VAL A 214 -11.58 -5.19 -4.64
C VAL A 214 -10.54 -4.90 -5.72
N ASN A 215 -10.82 -3.96 -6.62
CA ASN A 215 -9.91 -3.50 -7.67
C ASN A 215 -9.44 -4.59 -8.66
N THR A 216 -10.39 -5.20 -9.37
CA THR A 216 -10.07 -6.05 -10.52
C THR A 216 -9.62 -5.18 -11.70
N SER A 217 -8.31 -5.05 -11.93
CA SER A 217 -7.81 -4.55 -13.22
C SER A 217 -8.16 -5.55 -14.32
N PRO A 218 -8.40 -5.10 -15.58
CA PRO A 218 -8.63 -6.02 -16.70
C PRO A 218 -7.57 -7.12 -16.72
N ALA A 219 -8.00 -8.35 -16.93
CA ALA A 219 -7.10 -9.51 -16.97
C ALA A 219 -6.22 -9.41 -18.23
N MET A 220 -5.02 -8.87 -18.09
CA MET A 220 -3.97 -8.93 -19.10
C MET A 220 -2.90 -9.87 -18.57
N GLU A 221 -2.72 -10.99 -19.23
CA GLU A 221 -1.69 -11.95 -18.87
C GLU A 221 -0.30 -11.37 -19.16
N MET A 222 0.63 -11.67 -18.28
CA MET A 222 2.04 -11.28 -18.49
C MET A 222 2.68 -12.26 -19.48
N PRO A 223 3.31 -11.76 -20.55
CA PRO A 223 4.02 -12.64 -21.48
C PRO A 223 5.10 -13.46 -20.77
N GLU A 224 5.18 -14.75 -21.04
CA GLU A 224 6.10 -15.69 -20.37
C GLU A 224 7.56 -15.22 -20.42
N LYS A 225 8.01 -14.75 -21.58
CA LYS A 225 9.36 -14.20 -21.75
C LYS A 225 9.64 -13.00 -20.84
N LEU A 226 8.64 -12.16 -20.62
CA LEU A 226 8.74 -11.02 -19.69
C LEU A 226 8.75 -11.50 -18.24
N ARG A 227 7.93 -12.50 -17.88
CA ARG A 227 7.91 -13.10 -16.55
C ARG A 227 9.29 -13.65 -16.18
N ARG A 228 9.91 -14.44 -17.04
CA ARG A 228 11.26 -14.96 -16.81
C ARG A 228 12.29 -13.85 -16.62
N ALA A 229 12.29 -12.83 -17.48
CA ALA A 229 13.19 -11.69 -17.35
C ALA A 229 12.95 -10.91 -16.04
N ALA A 230 11.70 -10.75 -15.63
CA ALA A 230 11.36 -10.09 -14.38
C ALA A 230 11.79 -10.89 -13.15
N VAL A 231 11.66 -12.23 -13.17
CA VAL A 231 12.16 -13.09 -12.10
C VAL A 231 13.68 -13.01 -11.99
N GLN A 232 14.40 -13.03 -13.11
CA GLN A 232 15.86 -12.90 -13.11
C GLN A 232 16.31 -11.56 -12.51
N GLU A 233 15.67 -10.47 -12.91
CA GLU A 233 15.97 -9.12 -12.38
C GLU A 233 15.65 -8.99 -10.89
N LEU A 234 14.55 -9.59 -10.45
CA LEU A 234 14.06 -9.50 -9.07
C LEU A 234 14.53 -10.67 -8.18
N ARG A 235 15.40 -11.53 -8.69
CA ARG A 235 15.91 -12.69 -7.95
C ARG A 235 16.49 -12.35 -6.58
N PRO A 236 17.30 -11.29 -6.41
CA PRO A 236 17.82 -10.92 -5.09
C PRO A 236 16.72 -10.61 -4.06
N VAL A 237 15.55 -10.16 -4.51
CA VAL A 237 14.39 -9.93 -3.63
C VAL A 237 13.81 -11.25 -3.13
N TYR A 238 13.65 -12.23 -4.03
CA TYR A 238 13.19 -13.58 -3.64
C TYR A 238 14.17 -14.24 -2.67
N ASP A 239 15.48 -14.24 -2.99
CA ASP A 239 16.53 -14.84 -2.15
C ASP A 239 16.50 -14.25 -0.74
N TYR A 240 16.38 -12.93 -0.64
CA TYR A 240 16.30 -12.26 0.65
C TYR A 240 15.03 -12.64 1.42
N VAL A 241 13.87 -12.59 0.77
CA VAL A 241 12.60 -12.89 1.41
C VAL A 241 12.57 -14.35 1.89
N PHE A 242 13.00 -15.30 1.06
CA PHE A 242 13.01 -16.73 1.41
C PHE A 242 13.97 -17.04 2.56
N SER A 243 15.05 -16.29 2.70
CA SER A 243 16.01 -16.49 3.81
C SER A 243 15.65 -15.77 5.11
N HIS A 244 14.76 -14.77 5.08
CA HIS A 244 14.45 -13.92 6.24
C HIS A 244 13.01 -14.02 6.75
N MET A 245 12.09 -14.54 5.93
CA MET A 245 10.70 -14.73 6.35
C MET A 245 10.51 -16.12 6.97
N ALA A 246 9.75 -16.17 8.04
CA ALA A 246 9.37 -17.43 8.65
C ALA A 246 8.26 -18.13 7.83
N GLY A 247 8.33 -19.46 7.76
CA GLY A 247 7.36 -20.29 7.05
C GLY A 247 7.62 -20.41 5.56
N GLU A 248 6.85 -21.29 4.91
CA GLU A 248 6.99 -21.54 3.48
C GLU A 248 6.44 -20.34 2.65
N PRO A 249 7.19 -19.91 1.61
CA PRO A 249 6.65 -18.93 0.66
C PRO A 249 5.40 -19.47 -0.04
N PRO A 250 4.48 -18.59 -0.50
CA PRO A 250 3.33 -19.03 -1.30
C PRO A 250 3.78 -19.76 -2.57
N ALA A 251 3.04 -20.81 -2.96
CA ALA A 251 3.38 -21.68 -4.09
C ALA A 251 3.68 -20.91 -5.38
N GLN A 252 2.97 -19.83 -5.64
CA GLN A 252 3.20 -18.96 -6.81
C GLN A 252 4.60 -18.33 -6.79
N TRP A 253 5.11 -17.93 -5.61
CA TRP A 253 6.45 -17.37 -5.49
C TRP A 253 7.54 -18.41 -5.80
N LEU A 254 7.35 -19.64 -5.31
CA LEU A 254 8.24 -20.76 -5.59
C LEU A 254 8.22 -21.16 -7.07
N GLN A 255 7.04 -21.20 -7.68
CA GLN A 255 6.89 -21.48 -9.11
C GLN A 255 7.63 -20.45 -9.95
N ASP A 256 7.44 -19.15 -9.71
CA ASP A 256 8.14 -18.09 -10.44
C ASP A 256 9.65 -18.20 -10.24
N TYR A 257 10.11 -18.35 -9.02
CA TYR A 257 11.53 -18.46 -8.69
C TYR A 257 12.22 -19.63 -9.42
N ASN A 258 11.56 -20.78 -9.47
CA ASN A 258 12.08 -21.99 -10.11
C ASN A 258 12.06 -21.91 -11.66
N THR A 259 11.10 -21.18 -12.22
CA THR A 259 10.97 -21.00 -13.69
C THR A 259 12.16 -20.24 -14.30
N ALA A 260 12.89 -19.47 -13.51
CA ALA A 260 14.04 -18.69 -13.98
C ALA A 260 15.40 -19.36 -13.71
N LEU A 261 15.41 -20.58 -13.19
CA LEU A 261 16.64 -21.36 -13.09
C LEU A 261 17.09 -21.75 -14.50
N PRO A 262 18.37 -21.63 -14.85
CA PRO A 262 18.89 -22.24 -16.08
C PRO A 262 18.72 -23.77 -15.97
N ASP A 263 18.35 -24.40 -17.10
CA ASP A 263 18.32 -25.85 -17.23
C ASP A 263 19.69 -26.45 -16.97
#